data_0567f03dfcf521d430fab86fe36c8d0a
#
_entry.id   0567f03dfcf521d430fab86fe36c8d0a
#
_cell.length_a   1.000
_cell.length_b   1.000
_cell.length_c   1.000
_cell.angle_alpha   90.00
_cell.angle_beta   90.00
_cell.angle_gamma   90.00
#
_symmetry.space_group_name_H-M   'P 1'
#
loop_
_entity.id
_entity.type
_entity.pdbx_description
1 polymer ?
#
loop_
_entity_poly.entity_id
_entity_poly.type
_entity_poly.pdbx_seq_one_letter_code
_entity_poly.pdbx_strand_id
1 'polypeptide(L)'
;MNGGFTGIDPDGPAFLASLGGLVAGSGAAVDAVLPGRPAEARQMCAALLRLLRTDRIAELRLLRTTASPAGGTVQDLAPDPDCAARIRVTDTPIPEVIIVNGRAALVRCGVAAGRRASLVHAPDVVRTLQALFSGVWRTAAPLGGPLRDPTFGLSEGAHRVLRQMCTGDTDAAAARELSISVRTYRRHAAEILRVLGVTSRFQAGVRAMELGLLKSGGPVR
;
A
#
# COMPACT_ATOMS: atom_id res chain seq x y z
N MET A 1 -24.03 14.69 23.63
CA MET A 1 -22.66 15.14 23.28
C MET A 1 -22.25 14.39 22.02
N ASN A 2 -22.59 14.94 20.84
CA ASN A 2 -22.16 14.38 19.54
C ASN A 2 -20.73 14.83 19.25
N GLY A 3 -19.77 14.09 19.81
CA GLY A 3 -18.37 14.45 19.76
C GLY A 3 -17.70 14.04 18.45
N GLY A 4 -17.41 14.98 17.60
CA GLY A 4 -16.20 14.93 16.78
C GLY A 4 -16.23 14.11 15.47
N PHE A 5 -17.36 13.60 15.01
CA PHE A 5 -17.45 12.88 13.74
C PHE A 5 -18.50 13.51 12.81
N THR A 6 -18.09 13.90 11.61
CA THR A 6 -19.00 14.41 10.57
C THR A 6 -18.87 13.52 9.34
N GLY A 7 -20.00 12.93 8.90
CA GLY A 7 -20.04 12.12 7.66
C GLY A 7 -19.86 13.00 6.42
N ILE A 8 -19.04 12.56 5.49
CA ILE A 8 -18.74 13.25 4.23
C ILE A 8 -18.85 12.24 3.08
N ASP A 9 -19.29 12.68 1.90
CA ASP A 9 -19.24 11.86 0.69
C ASP A 9 -17.77 11.54 0.34
N PRO A 10 -17.36 10.27 0.33
CA PRO A 10 -15.97 9.88 0.16
C PRO A 10 -15.42 10.12 -1.26
N ASP A 11 -16.28 10.14 -2.26
CA ASP A 11 -15.90 10.15 -3.68
C ASP A 11 -16.22 11.49 -4.36
N GLY A 12 -16.88 12.39 -3.62
CA GLY A 12 -17.35 13.66 -4.15
C GLY A 12 -16.37 14.83 -3.99
N PRO A 13 -16.67 15.97 -4.65
CA PRO A 13 -15.92 17.21 -4.48
C PRO A 13 -15.92 17.71 -3.03
N ALA A 14 -16.89 17.28 -2.22
CA ALA A 14 -16.99 17.58 -0.80
C ALA A 14 -15.78 17.05 0.01
N PHE A 15 -15.21 15.91 -0.36
CA PHE A 15 -14.03 15.36 0.29
C PHE A 15 -12.79 16.26 0.07
N LEU A 16 -12.55 16.67 -1.17
CA LEU A 16 -11.44 17.58 -1.50
C LEU A 16 -11.67 19.00 -0.95
N ALA A 17 -12.92 19.45 -0.90
CA ALA A 17 -13.28 20.73 -0.28
C ALA A 17 -13.01 20.71 1.23
N SER A 18 -13.36 19.60 1.92
CA SER A 18 -13.07 19.41 3.34
C SER A 18 -11.56 19.43 3.62
N LEU A 19 -10.77 18.75 2.79
CA LEU A 19 -9.31 18.82 2.85
C LEU A 19 -8.81 20.26 2.67
N GLY A 20 -9.32 20.96 1.66
CA GLY A 20 -9.00 22.38 1.41
C GLY A 20 -9.33 23.27 2.62
N GLY A 21 -10.44 23.02 3.30
CA GLY A 21 -10.82 23.71 4.53
C GLY A 21 -9.88 23.44 5.71
N LEU A 22 -9.44 22.20 5.87
CA LEU A 22 -8.51 21.80 6.93
C LEU A 22 -7.11 22.43 6.76
N VAL A 23 -6.68 22.66 5.52
CA VAL A 23 -5.42 23.33 5.17
C VAL A 23 -5.64 24.80 4.76
N ALA A 24 -6.67 25.46 5.29
CA ALA A 24 -7.01 26.85 4.92
C ALA A 24 -5.93 27.87 5.31
N GLY A 25 -5.10 27.56 6.31
CA GLY A 25 -3.88 28.33 6.64
C GLY A 25 -2.70 27.96 5.75
N SER A 26 -1.56 28.63 5.92
CA SER A 26 -0.28 28.24 5.32
C SER A 26 0.50 27.29 6.23
N GLY A 27 1.34 26.43 5.62
CA GLY A 27 2.33 25.63 6.35
C GLY A 27 1.77 24.40 7.09
N ALA A 28 0.67 23.81 6.62
CA ALA A 28 0.13 22.60 7.23
C ALA A 28 1.07 21.39 7.07
N ALA A 29 1.14 20.52 8.09
CA ALA A 29 1.72 19.20 8.00
C ALA A 29 0.63 18.20 7.67
N VAL A 30 0.82 17.41 6.62
CA VAL A 30 -0.16 16.43 6.13
C VAL A 30 0.45 15.05 6.03
N ASP A 31 -0.18 14.09 6.70
CA ASP A 31 0.09 12.67 6.60
C ASP A 31 -1.08 11.99 5.89
N ALA A 32 -0.84 11.31 4.79
CA ALA A 32 -1.92 10.70 4.03
C ALA A 32 -1.60 9.25 3.62
N VAL A 33 -2.59 8.39 3.74
CA VAL A 33 -2.60 7.04 3.16
C VAL A 33 -3.36 7.12 1.84
N LEU A 34 -2.66 6.80 0.76
CA LEU A 34 -3.23 6.86 -0.59
C LEU A 34 -4.27 5.76 -0.81
N PRO A 35 -5.37 6.07 -1.52
CA PRO A 35 -6.37 5.08 -1.90
C PRO A 35 -5.77 3.90 -2.65
N GLY A 36 -6.35 2.72 -2.46
CA GLY A 36 -5.97 1.52 -3.19
C GLY A 36 -6.20 1.61 -4.69
N ARG A 37 -7.22 2.35 -5.13
CA ARG A 37 -7.55 2.54 -6.55
C ARG A 37 -6.60 3.54 -7.23
N PRO A 38 -5.92 3.16 -8.33
CA PRO A 38 -4.90 4.01 -8.95
C PRO A 38 -5.42 5.38 -9.40
N ALA A 39 -6.63 5.46 -9.95
CA ALA A 39 -7.22 6.73 -10.40
C ALA A 39 -7.44 7.71 -9.24
N GLU A 40 -7.98 7.23 -8.13
CA GLU A 40 -8.21 8.03 -6.92
C GLU A 40 -6.89 8.44 -6.25
N ALA A 41 -5.92 7.53 -6.21
CA ALA A 41 -4.58 7.84 -5.70
C ALA A 41 -3.91 8.96 -6.50
N ARG A 42 -3.99 8.92 -7.85
CA ARG A 42 -3.47 10.00 -8.72
C ARG A 42 -4.20 11.33 -8.47
N GLN A 43 -5.52 11.29 -8.35
CA GLN A 43 -6.32 12.50 -8.08
C GLN A 43 -5.96 13.11 -6.72
N MET A 44 -5.81 12.29 -5.69
CA MET A 44 -5.38 12.72 -4.36
C MET A 44 -3.96 13.29 -4.38
N CYS A 45 -3.01 12.63 -5.02
CA CYS A 45 -1.65 13.14 -5.18
C CYS A 45 -1.65 14.52 -5.88
N ALA A 46 -2.38 14.65 -6.99
CA ALA A 46 -2.47 15.93 -7.70
C ALA A 46 -3.06 17.06 -6.84
N ALA A 47 -4.07 16.76 -6.02
CA ALA A 47 -4.67 17.73 -5.10
C ALA A 47 -3.67 18.14 -4.00
N LEU A 48 -3.00 17.18 -3.36
CA LEU A 48 -2.02 17.44 -2.30
C LEU A 48 -0.80 18.21 -2.81
N LEU A 49 -0.29 17.86 -4.00
CA LEU A 49 0.81 18.61 -4.62
C LEU A 49 0.44 20.05 -4.97
N ARG A 50 -0.79 20.28 -5.42
CA ARG A 50 -1.27 21.65 -5.66
C ARG A 50 -1.26 22.47 -4.38
N LEU A 51 -1.72 21.89 -3.25
CA LEU A 51 -1.70 22.55 -1.95
C LEU A 51 -0.25 22.78 -1.45
N LEU A 52 0.66 21.86 -1.73
CA LEU A 52 2.09 22.03 -1.44
C LEU A 52 2.71 23.19 -2.24
N ARG A 53 2.42 23.28 -3.55
CA ARG A 53 2.93 24.35 -4.44
C ARG A 53 2.37 25.74 -4.11
N THR A 54 1.27 25.80 -3.38
CA THR A 54 0.67 27.06 -2.91
C THR A 54 0.98 27.37 -1.44
N ASP A 55 2.03 26.76 -0.89
CA ASP A 55 2.50 26.92 0.50
C ASP A 55 1.43 26.63 1.58
N ARG A 56 0.33 25.99 1.19
CA ARG A 56 -0.68 25.54 2.13
C ARG A 56 -0.23 24.35 2.95
N ILE A 57 0.56 23.46 2.33
CA ILE A 57 1.21 22.33 2.97
C ILE A 57 2.72 22.60 3.00
N ALA A 58 3.35 22.54 4.18
CA ALA A 58 4.80 22.61 4.33
C ALA A 58 5.45 21.23 4.38
N GLU A 59 4.78 20.28 5.03
CA GLU A 59 5.26 18.91 5.15
C GLU A 59 4.20 17.94 4.62
N LEU A 60 4.61 17.06 3.72
CA LEU A 60 3.75 16.06 3.12
C LEU A 60 4.40 14.68 3.19
N ARG A 61 3.75 13.73 3.84
CA ARG A 61 4.14 12.31 3.88
C ARG A 61 3.00 11.47 3.32
N LEU A 62 3.32 10.62 2.34
CA LEU A 62 2.35 9.78 1.64
C LEU A 62 2.69 8.31 1.85
N LEU A 63 1.77 7.53 2.41
CA LEU A 63 1.86 6.07 2.49
C LEU A 63 1.01 5.42 1.41
N ARG A 64 1.53 4.36 0.83
CA ARG A 64 0.77 3.43 0.00
C ARG A 64 0.91 2.02 0.54
N THR A 65 -0.22 1.30 0.59
CA THR A 65 -0.20 -0.12 0.88
C THR A 65 -0.17 -0.95 -0.41
N THR A 66 0.67 -2.00 -0.43
CA THR A 66 0.71 -3.00 -1.49
C THR A 66 -0.43 -4.00 -1.38
N ALA A 67 -1.09 -4.09 -0.23
CA ALA A 67 -2.19 -5.01 0.06
C ALA A 67 -3.52 -4.65 -0.67
N SER A 68 -3.50 -3.66 -1.59
CA SER A 68 -4.69 -3.32 -2.34
C SER A 68 -4.96 -4.30 -3.48
N PRO A 69 -6.15 -4.92 -3.56
CA PRO A 69 -6.52 -5.86 -4.62
C PRO A 69 -6.63 -5.21 -6.00
N ALA A 70 -6.55 -3.90 -6.11
CA ALA A 70 -6.72 -3.15 -7.35
C ALA A 70 -5.45 -3.02 -8.22
N GLY A 71 -4.41 -3.80 -7.97
CA GLY A 71 -3.25 -4.07 -8.81
C GLY A 71 -2.81 -2.94 -9.75
N GLY A 72 -2.28 -1.83 -9.23
CA GLY A 72 -1.60 -0.83 -10.05
C GLY A 72 -0.09 -0.90 -9.82
N THR A 73 0.71 -0.72 -10.86
CA THR A 73 2.15 -0.60 -10.69
C THR A 73 2.48 0.70 -9.96
N VAL A 74 3.60 0.69 -9.25
CA VAL A 74 4.15 1.87 -8.56
C VAL A 74 4.32 3.05 -9.52
N GLN A 75 4.63 2.77 -10.79
CA GLN A 75 4.79 3.76 -11.87
C GLN A 75 3.48 4.44 -12.29
N ASP A 76 2.34 3.78 -12.08
CA ASP A 76 1.02 4.36 -12.38
C ASP A 76 0.60 5.46 -11.39
N LEU A 77 1.33 5.61 -10.28
CA LEU A 77 0.90 6.46 -9.16
C LEU A 77 1.52 7.84 -9.13
N ALA A 78 2.71 8.00 -9.63
CA ALA A 78 3.47 9.22 -9.51
C ALA A 78 4.04 9.66 -10.87
N PRO A 79 3.20 10.28 -11.73
CA PRO A 79 3.71 10.94 -12.92
C PRO A 79 4.63 12.13 -12.59
N ASP A 80 4.65 12.55 -11.32
CA ASP A 80 5.40 13.70 -10.83
C ASP A 80 6.51 13.24 -9.88
N PRO A 81 7.81 13.51 -10.17
CA PRO A 81 8.94 13.15 -9.33
C PRO A 81 8.83 13.68 -7.89
N ASP A 82 8.28 14.88 -7.71
CA ASP A 82 8.10 15.49 -6.38
C ASP A 82 7.09 14.70 -5.53
N CYS A 83 6.09 14.10 -6.17
CA CYS A 83 5.16 13.19 -5.51
C CYS A 83 5.87 11.88 -5.15
N ALA A 84 6.62 11.32 -6.08
CA ALA A 84 7.35 10.06 -5.88
C ALA A 84 8.29 10.12 -4.67
N ALA A 85 9.03 11.22 -4.52
CA ALA A 85 9.97 11.43 -3.41
C ALA A 85 9.30 11.47 -2.03
N ARG A 86 7.99 11.74 -1.97
CA ARG A 86 7.19 11.86 -0.74
C ARG A 86 6.39 10.61 -0.41
N ILE A 87 6.40 9.60 -1.29
CA ILE A 87 5.66 8.37 -1.11
C ILE A 87 6.57 7.30 -0.51
N ARG A 88 6.08 6.63 0.52
CA ARG A 88 6.62 5.36 1.00
C ARG A 88 5.61 4.25 0.81
N VAL A 89 6.11 3.04 0.60
CA VAL A 89 5.31 1.84 0.34
C VAL A 89 5.43 0.88 1.51
N THR A 90 4.32 0.28 1.91
CA THR A 90 4.24 -0.68 3.01
C THR A 90 3.36 -1.86 2.64
N ASP A 91 3.63 -3.02 3.21
CA ASP A 91 2.77 -4.21 3.19
C ASP A 91 1.81 -4.25 4.39
N THR A 92 2.01 -3.37 5.37
CA THR A 92 1.16 -3.27 6.55
C THR A 92 -0.20 -2.69 6.18
N PRO A 93 -1.31 -3.39 6.48
CA PRO A 93 -2.65 -2.84 6.28
C PRO A 93 -2.84 -1.60 7.16
N ILE A 94 -3.19 -0.49 6.54
CA ILE A 94 -3.49 0.76 7.21
C ILE A 94 -4.74 1.39 6.58
N PRO A 95 -5.68 1.93 7.37
CA PRO A 95 -6.88 2.56 6.81
C PRO A 95 -6.54 3.79 5.98
N GLU A 96 -7.35 4.07 4.96
CA GLU A 96 -7.23 5.30 4.18
C GLU A 96 -7.55 6.49 5.07
N VAL A 97 -6.55 7.31 5.35
CA VAL A 97 -6.67 8.47 6.24
C VAL A 97 -5.82 9.63 5.73
N ILE A 98 -6.31 10.85 5.94
CA ILE A 98 -5.53 12.10 5.80
C ILE A 98 -5.55 12.79 7.15
N ILE A 99 -4.41 13.01 7.74
CA ILE A 99 -4.24 13.67 9.03
C ILE A 99 -3.62 15.04 8.76
N VAL A 100 -4.23 16.09 9.31
CA VAL A 100 -3.78 17.47 9.14
C VAL A 100 -3.37 18.04 10.49
N ASN A 101 -2.12 18.48 10.59
CA ASN A 101 -1.51 19.09 11.77
C ASN A 101 -1.65 18.26 13.07
N GLY A 102 -1.94 16.95 12.99
CA GLY A 102 -2.25 16.14 14.15
C GLY A 102 -3.51 16.58 14.93
N ARG A 103 -4.39 17.39 14.33
CA ARG A 103 -5.58 17.96 14.96
C ARG A 103 -6.89 17.50 14.35
N ALA A 104 -6.88 17.14 13.09
CA ALA A 104 -8.03 16.62 12.39
C ALA A 104 -7.63 15.46 11.48
N ALA A 105 -8.54 14.51 11.26
CA ALA A 105 -8.34 13.41 10.34
C ALA A 105 -9.57 13.20 9.47
N LEU A 106 -9.36 13.05 8.16
CA LEU A 106 -10.34 12.52 7.21
C LEU A 106 -10.09 11.03 7.10
N VAL A 107 -11.01 10.22 7.59
CA VAL A 107 -10.93 8.75 7.55
C VAL A 107 -11.91 8.23 6.52
N ARG A 108 -11.40 7.42 5.59
CA ARG A 108 -12.23 6.75 4.60
C ARG A 108 -12.36 5.27 4.96
N CYS A 109 -13.58 4.80 5.17
CA CYS A 109 -13.88 3.40 5.43
C CYS A 109 -14.63 2.84 4.23
N GLY A 110 -14.13 1.73 3.67
CA GLY A 110 -14.76 1.02 2.57
C GLY A 110 -15.03 -0.42 2.96
N VAL A 111 -16.29 -0.76 3.20
CA VAL A 111 -16.76 -2.14 3.25
C VAL A 111 -17.94 -2.29 2.29
N ALA A 112 -18.29 -3.52 1.96
CA ALA A 112 -19.29 -3.92 0.95
C ALA A 112 -20.66 -3.19 0.98
N ALA A 113 -20.94 -2.38 2.01
CA ALA A 113 -22.19 -1.62 2.19
C ALA A 113 -22.13 -0.15 1.70
N GLY A 114 -21.06 0.26 1.04
CA GLY A 114 -20.84 1.63 0.56
C GLY A 114 -19.65 2.30 1.24
N ARG A 115 -18.94 3.12 0.48
CA ARG A 115 -17.81 3.91 0.99
C ARG A 115 -18.36 5.05 1.83
N ARG A 116 -17.75 5.30 2.97
CA ARG A 116 -18.06 6.44 3.83
C ARG A 116 -16.77 7.17 4.20
N ALA A 117 -16.83 8.47 4.27
CA ALA A 117 -15.77 9.28 4.84
C ALA A 117 -16.29 9.99 6.08
N SER A 118 -15.42 10.17 7.05
CA SER A 118 -15.72 10.88 8.29
C SER A 118 -14.61 11.87 8.59
N LEU A 119 -15.00 13.08 8.92
CA LEU A 119 -14.11 14.08 9.49
C LEU A 119 -14.08 13.88 11.02
N VAL A 120 -12.89 13.70 11.55
CA VAL A 120 -12.64 13.39 12.96
C VAL A 120 -11.85 14.53 13.58
N HIS A 121 -12.38 15.10 14.66
CA HIS A 121 -11.73 16.13 15.47
C HIS A 121 -11.44 15.67 16.90
N ALA A 122 -11.85 14.45 17.28
CA ALA A 122 -11.58 13.89 18.61
C ALA A 122 -10.06 13.71 18.81
N PRO A 123 -9.43 14.45 19.76
CA PRO A 123 -7.97 14.51 19.84
C PRO A 123 -7.30 13.16 20.11
N ASP A 124 -7.94 12.29 20.92
CA ASP A 124 -7.40 10.97 21.24
C ASP A 124 -7.40 10.05 20.03
N VAL A 125 -8.47 10.14 19.20
CA VAL A 125 -8.57 9.35 17.96
C VAL A 125 -7.54 9.85 16.95
N VAL A 126 -7.39 11.16 16.79
CA VAL A 126 -6.40 11.74 15.85
C VAL A 126 -4.99 11.36 16.28
N ARG A 127 -4.65 11.45 17.57
CA ARG A 127 -3.34 11.02 18.10
C ARG A 127 -3.07 9.54 17.84
N THR A 128 -4.07 8.68 18.02
CA THR A 128 -3.94 7.25 17.74
C THR A 128 -3.66 6.97 16.27
N LEU A 129 -4.41 7.63 15.37
CA LEU A 129 -4.19 7.53 13.92
C LEU A 129 -2.80 8.04 13.52
N GLN A 130 -2.34 9.13 14.12
CA GLN A 130 -1.02 9.68 13.87
C GLN A 130 0.10 8.76 14.36
N ALA A 131 -0.06 8.16 15.54
CA ALA A 131 0.90 7.19 16.08
C ALA A 131 0.99 5.95 15.17
N LEU A 132 -0.16 5.44 14.70
CA LEU A 132 -0.23 4.33 13.76
C LEU A 132 0.48 4.68 12.43
N PHE A 133 0.13 5.82 11.82
CA PHE A 133 0.77 6.30 10.60
C PHE A 133 2.29 6.41 10.78
N SER A 134 2.74 7.07 11.85
CA SER A 134 4.16 7.29 12.12
C SER A 134 4.93 5.99 12.39
N GLY A 135 4.28 5.01 13.01
CA GLY A 135 4.82 3.66 13.20
C GLY A 135 5.10 2.97 11.87
N VAL A 136 4.09 2.96 10.99
CA VAL A 136 4.19 2.37 9.66
C VAL A 136 5.16 3.16 8.77
N TRP A 137 5.14 4.50 8.83
CA TRP A 137 6.04 5.36 8.06
C TRP A 137 7.51 5.04 8.30
N ARG A 138 7.90 4.75 9.54
CA ARG A 138 9.30 4.45 9.88
C ARG A 138 9.82 3.17 9.22
N THR A 139 8.95 2.19 8.98
CA THR A 139 9.30 0.89 8.42
C THR A 139 9.03 0.81 6.91
N ALA A 140 8.24 1.73 6.37
CA ALA A 140 7.89 1.78 4.96
C ALA A 140 9.09 2.16 4.08
N ALA A 141 9.20 1.55 2.90
CA ALA A 141 10.26 1.82 1.93
C ALA A 141 9.93 3.06 1.08
N PRO A 142 10.92 3.91 0.71
CA PRO A 142 10.69 5.00 -0.25
C PRO A 142 10.18 4.45 -1.59
N LEU A 143 9.28 5.20 -2.25
CA LEU A 143 8.88 4.91 -3.62
C LEU A 143 10.08 5.13 -4.55
N GLY A 144 10.48 4.12 -5.34
CA GLY A 144 11.69 4.22 -6.20
C GLY A 144 13.02 4.04 -5.50
N GLY A 145 13.03 3.98 -4.15
CA GLY A 145 14.14 3.37 -3.43
C GLY A 145 14.21 1.87 -3.74
N PRO A 146 15.26 1.18 -3.32
CA PRO A 146 15.16 -0.26 -3.24
C PRO A 146 13.98 -0.50 -2.29
N LEU A 147 12.79 -0.69 -2.86
CA LEU A 147 11.73 -1.41 -2.16
C LEU A 147 12.47 -2.57 -1.50
N ARG A 148 12.24 -2.82 -0.24
CA ARG A 148 12.51 -4.17 0.27
C ARG A 148 12.02 -5.04 -0.84
N ASP A 149 12.99 -5.54 -1.57
CA ASP A 149 12.94 -6.17 -2.88
C ASP A 149 11.51 -6.68 -3.15
N PRO A 150 10.78 -6.33 -4.26
CA PRO A 150 9.47 -6.92 -4.53
C PRO A 150 9.54 -8.45 -4.53
N THR A 151 10.75 -8.97 -4.51
CA THR A 151 11.12 -10.35 -4.27
C THR A 151 11.00 -10.75 -2.79
N PHE A 152 10.60 -9.87 -1.86
CA PHE A 152 10.62 -10.18 -0.41
C PHE A 152 11.98 -10.73 0.08
N GLY A 153 13.09 -10.33 -0.56
CA GLY A 153 14.41 -10.91 -0.33
C GLY A 153 14.57 -12.31 -0.93
N LEU A 154 13.63 -12.74 -1.77
CA LEU A 154 13.77 -13.97 -2.54
C LEU A 154 14.76 -13.73 -3.69
N SER A 155 15.74 -14.60 -3.86
CA SER A 155 16.63 -14.57 -5.01
C SER A 155 15.84 -14.79 -6.31
N GLU A 156 16.38 -14.38 -7.46
CA GLU A 156 15.77 -14.64 -8.76
C GLU A 156 15.49 -16.14 -8.97
N GLY A 157 16.39 -17.01 -8.49
CA GLY A 157 16.18 -18.46 -8.47
C GLY A 157 14.97 -18.87 -7.62
N ALA A 158 14.79 -18.26 -6.45
CA ALA A 158 13.64 -18.52 -5.58
C ALA A 158 12.33 -18.03 -6.22
N HIS A 159 12.32 -16.89 -6.95
CA HIS A 159 11.17 -16.44 -7.71
C HIS A 159 10.74 -17.41 -8.82
N ARG A 160 11.70 -17.97 -9.53
CA ARG A 160 11.43 -19.01 -10.54
C ARG A 160 10.82 -20.24 -9.88
N VAL A 161 11.35 -20.64 -8.72
CA VAL A 161 10.80 -21.76 -7.93
C VAL A 161 9.39 -21.45 -7.42
N LEU A 162 9.13 -20.24 -6.93
CA LEU A 162 7.80 -19.83 -6.46
C LEU A 162 6.75 -19.96 -7.56
N ARG A 163 7.05 -19.52 -8.77
CA ARG A 163 6.15 -19.68 -9.93
C ARG A 163 5.88 -21.14 -10.23
N GLN A 164 6.94 -21.97 -10.21
CA GLN A 164 6.82 -23.40 -10.48
C GLN A 164 6.11 -24.16 -9.36
N MET A 165 6.17 -23.69 -8.11
CA MET A 165 5.40 -24.27 -7.00
C MET A 165 3.87 -24.18 -7.20
N CYS A 166 3.41 -23.24 -8.00
CA CYS A 166 2.00 -22.99 -8.25
C CYS A 166 1.43 -23.82 -9.42
N THR A 167 2.25 -24.55 -10.17
CA THR A 167 1.79 -25.43 -11.29
C THR A 167 1.26 -26.78 -10.81
N GLY A 168 1.48 -27.15 -9.56
CA GLY A 168 1.05 -28.43 -9.02
C GLY A 168 2.00 -29.60 -9.27
N ASP A 169 3.14 -29.36 -9.90
CA ASP A 169 4.15 -30.37 -10.23
C ASP A 169 4.84 -30.94 -8.98
N THR A 170 5.39 -32.16 -9.13
CA THR A 170 6.28 -32.74 -8.11
C THR A 170 7.62 -31.99 -8.07
N ASP A 171 8.32 -32.05 -6.93
CA ASP A 171 9.65 -31.43 -6.77
C ASP A 171 10.64 -31.87 -7.87
N ALA A 172 10.57 -33.15 -8.28
CA ALA A 172 11.46 -33.67 -9.29
C ALA A 172 11.13 -33.16 -10.69
N ALA A 173 9.84 -33.03 -11.03
CA ALA A 173 9.39 -32.45 -12.29
C ALA A 173 9.72 -30.96 -12.36
N ALA A 174 9.37 -30.22 -11.32
CA ALA A 174 9.65 -28.79 -11.20
C ALA A 174 11.16 -28.47 -11.24
N ALA A 175 11.99 -29.25 -10.58
CA ALA A 175 13.43 -29.09 -10.61
C ALA A 175 14.02 -29.33 -12.01
N ARG A 176 13.51 -30.31 -12.74
CA ARG A 176 13.91 -30.56 -14.15
C ARG A 176 13.53 -29.41 -15.05
N GLU A 177 12.30 -28.91 -14.94
CA GLU A 177 11.81 -27.77 -15.72
C GLU A 177 12.70 -26.53 -15.52
N LEU A 178 13.12 -26.30 -14.29
CA LEU A 178 13.99 -25.18 -13.94
C LEU A 178 15.50 -25.44 -14.18
N SER A 179 15.87 -26.65 -14.66
CA SER A 179 17.26 -27.07 -14.86
C SER A 179 18.13 -26.95 -13.60
N ILE A 180 17.58 -27.29 -12.42
CA ILE A 180 18.26 -27.30 -11.13
C ILE A 180 18.15 -28.65 -10.45
N SER A 181 19.01 -28.92 -9.44
CA SER A 181 18.88 -30.15 -8.65
C SER A 181 17.63 -30.09 -7.73
N VAL A 182 17.04 -31.25 -7.43
CA VAL A 182 15.92 -31.37 -6.46
C VAL A 182 16.32 -30.79 -5.09
N ARG A 183 17.59 -30.96 -4.68
CA ARG A 183 18.12 -30.39 -3.44
C ARG A 183 18.06 -28.84 -3.47
N THR A 184 18.46 -28.23 -4.58
CA THR A 184 18.41 -26.78 -4.79
C THR A 184 16.97 -26.28 -4.79
N TYR A 185 16.07 -26.99 -5.49
CA TYR A 185 14.64 -26.68 -5.50
C TYR A 185 14.05 -26.66 -4.09
N ARG A 186 14.27 -27.73 -3.30
CA ARG A 186 13.78 -27.83 -1.93
C ARG A 186 14.33 -26.75 -1.01
N ARG A 187 15.60 -26.36 -1.18
CA ARG A 187 16.19 -25.25 -0.44
C ARG A 187 15.47 -23.93 -0.72
N HIS A 188 15.22 -23.61 -2.00
CA HIS A 188 14.46 -22.41 -2.35
C HIS A 188 13.01 -22.48 -1.89
N ALA A 189 12.36 -23.64 -1.98
CA ALA A 189 11.01 -23.82 -1.47
C ALA A 189 10.94 -23.54 0.05
N ALA A 190 11.88 -24.07 0.85
CA ALA A 190 11.95 -23.79 2.28
C ALA A 190 12.23 -22.30 2.58
N GLU A 191 13.09 -21.66 1.80
CA GLU A 191 13.36 -20.21 1.89
C GLU A 191 12.08 -19.41 1.61
N ILE A 192 11.33 -19.75 0.56
CA ILE A 192 10.06 -19.11 0.19
C ILE A 192 9.05 -19.21 1.34
N LEU A 193 8.84 -20.43 1.89
CA LEU A 193 7.90 -20.64 2.99
C LEU A 193 8.27 -19.79 4.21
N ARG A 194 9.55 -19.73 4.56
CA ARG A 194 10.06 -18.92 5.67
C ARG A 194 9.86 -17.43 5.43
N VAL A 195 10.19 -16.94 4.24
CA VAL A 195 10.10 -15.52 3.88
C VAL A 195 8.65 -15.06 3.83
N LEU A 196 7.73 -15.88 3.30
CA LEU A 196 6.30 -15.58 3.25
C LEU A 196 5.58 -15.82 4.58
N GLY A 197 6.24 -16.41 5.57
CA GLY A 197 5.66 -16.71 6.89
C GLY A 197 4.55 -17.76 6.84
N VAL A 198 4.67 -18.76 5.96
CA VAL A 198 3.67 -19.79 5.74
C VAL A 198 4.27 -21.20 5.88
N THR A 199 3.41 -22.21 6.08
CA THR A 199 3.86 -23.59 6.35
C THR A 199 3.59 -24.56 5.20
N SER A 200 2.79 -24.17 4.20
CA SER A 200 2.46 -25.05 3.05
C SER A 200 2.65 -24.31 1.72
N ARG A 201 2.86 -25.10 0.65
CA ARG A 201 2.96 -24.58 -0.73
C ARG A 201 1.68 -23.88 -1.19
N PHE A 202 0.54 -24.43 -0.81
CA PHE A 202 -0.76 -23.79 -1.10
C PHE A 202 -0.84 -22.39 -0.49
N GLN A 203 -0.51 -22.29 0.81
CA GLN A 203 -0.47 -20.99 1.49
C GLN A 203 0.56 -20.04 0.86
N ALA A 204 1.71 -20.57 0.40
CA ALA A 204 2.71 -19.76 -0.30
C ALA A 204 2.16 -19.22 -1.62
N GLY A 205 1.43 -20.00 -2.38
CA GLY A 205 0.78 -19.56 -3.62
C GLY A 205 -0.27 -18.48 -3.38
N VAL A 206 -1.16 -18.68 -2.40
CA VAL A 206 -2.18 -17.70 -2.01
C VAL A 206 -1.49 -16.39 -1.56
N ARG A 207 -0.51 -16.51 -0.67
CA ARG A 207 0.22 -15.36 -0.14
C ARG A 207 1.02 -14.61 -1.22
N ALA A 208 1.61 -15.33 -2.16
CA ALA A 208 2.32 -14.76 -3.29
C ALA A 208 1.38 -14.01 -4.25
N MET A 209 0.16 -14.50 -4.45
CA MET A 209 -0.88 -13.79 -5.22
C MET A 209 -1.32 -12.51 -4.50
N GLU A 210 -1.60 -12.58 -3.19
CA GLU A 210 -1.95 -11.41 -2.37
C GLU A 210 -0.88 -10.32 -2.42
N LEU A 211 0.39 -10.71 -2.43
CA LEU A 211 1.54 -9.83 -2.47
C LEU A 211 1.93 -9.38 -3.89
N GLY A 212 1.23 -9.85 -4.93
CA GLY A 212 1.52 -9.51 -6.33
C GLY A 212 2.83 -10.09 -6.86
N LEU A 213 3.42 -11.10 -6.18
CA LEU A 213 4.62 -11.80 -6.61
C LEU A 213 4.38 -12.73 -7.81
N LEU A 214 3.12 -13.13 -8.00
CA LEU A 214 2.66 -13.90 -9.15
C LEU A 214 1.77 -12.97 -9.98
N LYS A 215 2.16 -12.70 -11.22
CA LYS A 215 1.24 -12.05 -12.17
C LYS A 215 0.08 -13.02 -12.42
N SER A 216 -1.15 -12.51 -12.45
CA SER A 216 -2.31 -13.24 -12.95
C SER A 216 -2.03 -13.58 -14.42
N GLY A 217 -1.34 -14.67 -14.67
CA GLY A 217 -1.12 -15.21 -15.99
C GLY A 217 -2.41 -15.84 -16.47
N GLY A 218 -2.80 -15.54 -17.69
CA GLY A 218 -3.98 -16.07 -18.37
C GLY A 218 -4.07 -17.61 -18.34
N PRO A 219 -5.16 -18.18 -18.87
CA PRO A 219 -5.58 -19.54 -18.59
C PRO A 219 -4.49 -20.56 -18.91
N VAL A 220 -4.21 -21.39 -17.91
CA VAL A 220 -3.41 -22.60 -18.10
C VAL A 220 -4.19 -23.50 -19.07
N ARG A 221 -3.58 -23.80 -20.20
CA ARG A 221 -4.07 -24.83 -21.13
C ARG A 221 -3.83 -26.21 -20.54
#